data_53b58fa0ef23e60225ff504970793dac
#
_entry.id   53b58fa0ef23e60225ff504970793dac
#
_cell.length_a   1.000
_cell.length_b   1.000
_cell.length_c   1.000
_cell.angle_alpha   90.00
_cell.angle_beta   90.00
_cell.angle_gamma   90.00
#
_symmetry.space_group_name_H-M   'P 1'
#
loop_
_entity.id
_entity.type
_entity.pdbx_description
1 polymer ?
#
loop_
_entity_poly.entity_id
_entity_poly.type
_entity_poly.pdbx_seq_one_letter_code
_entity_poly.pdbx_strand_id
1 'polypeptide(L)'
;MSTLREFDENYKQIIVGVDEAGRGPLAGPVVAAAVMIIQYFKELEEINDSKKLTEKKREQLFELIIEKCVVGIGIADEKEIDEINILNATFSAMRRAIKKVNEKTAFDIVLVDGNHKIREYNGKQEAVIKGDSKSLSIAAASIVAKVTRDRMLVEMSKEFPEYGFEKHKGYGTKLHKEILLEKGPCRYHRKSFLSKIL
;
A
#
# COMPACT_ATOMS: atom_id res chain seq x y z
N MET A 1 -12.76 -23.15 3.93
CA MET A 1 -11.84 -22.32 3.12
C MET A 1 -12.16 -20.87 3.38
N SER A 2 -11.18 -19.97 3.28
CA SER A 2 -11.44 -18.53 3.37
C SER A 2 -12.17 -18.08 2.10
N THR A 3 -13.22 -17.26 2.23
CA THR A 3 -13.96 -16.68 1.09
C THR A 3 -13.06 -15.86 0.16
N LEU A 4 -11.97 -15.28 0.70
CA LEU A 4 -10.96 -14.53 -0.07
C LEU A 4 -10.17 -15.45 -1.00
N ARG A 5 -9.82 -16.65 -0.54
CA ARG A 5 -9.12 -17.65 -1.33
C ARG A 5 -10.00 -18.19 -2.46
N GLU A 6 -11.25 -18.52 -2.17
CA GLU A 6 -12.22 -18.99 -3.17
C GLU A 6 -12.43 -17.96 -4.30
N PHE A 7 -12.44 -16.67 -3.95
CA PHE A 7 -12.50 -15.59 -4.93
C PHE A 7 -11.33 -15.64 -5.91
N ASP A 8 -10.10 -15.77 -5.40
CA ASP A 8 -8.90 -15.84 -6.23
C ASP A 8 -8.87 -17.12 -7.09
N GLU A 9 -9.26 -18.28 -6.55
CA GLU A 9 -9.31 -19.57 -7.25
C GLU A 9 -10.31 -19.59 -8.43
N ASN A 10 -11.36 -18.77 -8.38
CA ASN A 10 -12.33 -18.66 -9.49
C ASN A 10 -11.73 -18.08 -10.78
N TYR A 11 -10.63 -17.35 -10.72
CA TYR A 11 -9.98 -16.79 -11.92
C TYR A 11 -9.34 -17.85 -12.81
N LYS A 12 -8.96 -19.04 -12.31
CA LYS A 12 -8.25 -20.08 -13.07
C LYS A 12 -7.04 -19.56 -13.85
N GLN A 13 -6.42 -18.49 -13.35
CA GLN A 13 -5.30 -17.75 -13.93
C GLN A 13 -4.30 -17.44 -12.83
N ILE A 14 -3.06 -17.20 -13.22
CA ILE A 14 -2.04 -16.73 -12.28
C ILE A 14 -2.28 -15.23 -12.01
N ILE A 15 -2.72 -14.93 -10.80
CA ILE A 15 -3.10 -13.58 -10.41
C ILE A 15 -2.03 -12.88 -9.59
N VAL A 16 -1.97 -11.57 -9.73
CA VAL A 16 -1.23 -10.65 -8.85
C VAL A 16 -2.22 -9.68 -8.23
N GLY A 17 -2.34 -9.66 -6.91
CA GLY A 17 -3.13 -8.67 -6.18
C GLY A 17 -2.33 -7.41 -5.95
N VAL A 18 -2.94 -6.23 -6.12
CA VAL A 18 -2.31 -4.92 -5.94
C VAL A 18 -3.17 -4.03 -5.06
N ASP A 19 -2.52 -3.40 -4.08
CA ASP A 19 -3.14 -2.40 -3.20
C ASP A 19 -2.13 -1.32 -2.82
N GLU A 20 -2.59 -0.20 -2.27
CA GLU A 20 -1.77 0.91 -1.82
C GLU A 20 -2.03 1.34 -0.38
N ALA A 21 -1.06 2.01 0.21
CA ALA A 21 -1.18 2.70 1.49
C ALA A 21 -0.64 4.13 1.39
N GLY A 22 -1.34 5.08 2.04
CA GLY A 22 -0.81 6.43 2.19
C GLY A 22 -1.34 7.46 1.20
N ARG A 23 -2.54 7.32 0.62
CA ARG A 23 -3.13 8.36 -0.25
C ARG A 23 -3.56 9.61 0.51
N GLY A 24 -4.18 9.45 1.69
CA GLY A 24 -4.77 10.55 2.46
C GLY A 24 -3.85 11.36 3.40
N PRO A 25 -2.69 10.87 3.85
CA PRO A 25 -1.80 11.61 4.74
C PRO A 25 -1.25 12.91 4.15
N LEU A 26 -0.92 13.86 5.03
CA LEU A 26 -0.27 15.15 4.71
C LEU A 26 1.24 15.01 4.47
N ALA A 27 1.82 13.90 4.94
CA ALA A 27 3.26 13.66 4.85
C ALA A 27 3.58 12.20 4.50
N GLY A 28 4.76 12.01 3.91
CA GLY A 28 5.31 10.73 3.52
C GLY A 28 4.80 10.20 2.18
N PRO A 29 5.37 9.10 1.69
CA PRO A 29 5.09 8.54 0.37
C PRO A 29 3.72 7.87 0.29
N VAL A 30 3.27 7.62 -0.94
CA VAL A 30 2.33 6.53 -1.23
C VAL A 30 3.14 5.27 -1.56
N VAL A 31 2.77 4.16 -0.96
CA VAL A 31 3.41 2.85 -1.15
C VAL A 31 2.39 1.90 -1.73
N ALA A 32 2.72 1.27 -2.85
CA ALA A 32 1.93 0.19 -3.43
C ALA A 32 2.68 -1.15 -3.30
N ALA A 33 1.94 -2.21 -3.13
CA ALA A 33 2.47 -3.56 -3.17
C ALA A 33 1.73 -4.40 -4.22
N ALA A 34 2.46 -5.32 -4.83
CA ALA A 34 1.97 -6.34 -5.72
C ALA A 34 2.36 -7.70 -5.14
N VAL A 35 1.39 -8.58 -4.92
CA VAL A 35 1.62 -9.89 -4.29
C VAL A 35 1.04 -11.00 -5.15
N MET A 36 1.87 -12.00 -5.45
CA MET A 36 1.48 -13.25 -6.08
C MET A 36 1.68 -14.40 -5.09
N ILE A 37 0.63 -15.07 -4.73
CA ILE A 37 0.65 -16.23 -3.84
C ILE A 37 0.94 -17.47 -4.69
N ILE A 38 2.17 -18.01 -4.58
CA ILE A 38 2.58 -19.20 -5.34
C ILE A 38 2.02 -20.47 -4.70
N GLN A 39 2.08 -20.52 -3.38
CA GLN A 39 1.63 -21.65 -2.59
C GLN A 39 0.84 -21.14 -1.38
N TYR A 40 -0.33 -21.75 -1.17
CA TYR A 40 -1.14 -21.44 0.00
C TYR A 40 -0.48 -21.98 1.28
N PHE A 41 -0.52 -21.17 2.33
CA PHE A 41 -0.11 -21.56 3.68
C PHE A 41 -1.18 -21.12 4.70
N LYS A 42 -1.28 -21.87 5.80
CA LYS A 42 -2.42 -21.76 6.75
C LYS A 42 -2.59 -20.36 7.35
N GLU A 43 -1.50 -19.66 7.60
CA GLU A 43 -1.50 -18.34 8.21
C GLU A 43 -2.18 -17.27 7.33
N LEU A 44 -2.32 -17.53 6.02
CA LEU A 44 -3.10 -16.67 5.12
C LEU A 44 -4.59 -16.62 5.47
N GLU A 45 -5.14 -17.63 6.18
CA GLU A 45 -6.53 -17.60 6.66
C GLU A 45 -6.78 -16.45 7.66
N GLU A 46 -5.73 -15.99 8.34
CA GLU A 46 -5.81 -14.91 9.30
C GLU A 46 -5.95 -13.53 8.66
N ILE A 47 -5.74 -13.42 7.34
CA ILE A 47 -5.88 -12.17 6.56
C ILE A 47 -7.35 -11.76 6.38
N ASN A 48 -8.33 -12.64 6.68
CA ASN A 48 -9.76 -12.43 6.40
C ASN A 48 -10.37 -11.09 6.85
N ASP A 49 -9.67 -10.32 7.70
CA ASP A 49 -10.07 -8.97 8.09
C ASP A 49 -8.82 -8.12 8.38
N SER A 50 -8.13 -7.71 7.32
CA SER A 50 -6.90 -6.91 7.42
C SER A 50 -7.08 -5.61 8.24
N LYS A 51 -8.30 -5.05 8.24
CA LYS A 51 -8.64 -3.82 8.98
C LYS A 51 -8.79 -4.05 10.49
N LYS A 52 -9.07 -5.28 10.93
CA LYS A 52 -9.16 -5.67 12.34
C LYS A 52 -7.88 -6.25 12.92
N LEU A 53 -6.86 -6.48 12.07
CA LEU A 53 -5.58 -6.99 12.54
C LEU A 53 -4.87 -5.97 13.44
N THR A 54 -4.33 -6.45 14.56
CA THR A 54 -3.41 -5.65 15.38
C THR A 54 -2.12 -5.36 14.62
N GLU A 55 -1.40 -4.31 15.00
CA GLU A 55 -0.09 -3.98 14.40
C GLU A 55 0.86 -5.17 14.47
N LYS A 56 0.99 -5.81 15.65
CA LYS A 56 1.82 -7.00 15.86
C LYS A 56 1.46 -8.13 14.88
N LYS A 57 0.16 -8.37 14.65
CA LYS A 57 -0.27 -9.43 13.75
C LYS A 57 0.00 -9.10 12.28
N ARG A 58 -0.17 -7.83 11.88
CA ARG A 58 0.21 -7.37 10.54
C ARG A 58 1.70 -7.54 10.27
N GLU A 59 2.55 -7.22 11.25
CA GLU A 59 4.00 -7.42 11.14
C GLU A 59 4.35 -8.91 10.97
N GLN A 60 3.74 -9.81 11.72
CA GLN A 60 3.96 -11.25 11.57
C GLN A 60 3.56 -11.75 10.18
N LEU A 61 2.39 -11.34 9.69
CA LEU A 61 1.90 -11.70 8.36
C LEU A 61 2.76 -11.08 7.26
N PHE A 62 3.24 -9.86 7.43
CA PHE A 62 4.16 -9.20 6.51
C PHE A 62 5.41 -10.05 6.28
N GLU A 63 6.08 -10.50 7.37
CA GLU A 63 7.30 -11.32 7.25
C GLU A 63 7.01 -12.64 6.51
N LEU A 64 5.89 -13.31 6.81
CA LEU A 64 5.49 -14.54 6.13
C LEU A 64 5.17 -14.31 4.65
N ILE A 65 4.50 -13.20 4.30
CA ILE A 65 4.18 -12.87 2.90
C ILE A 65 5.47 -12.57 2.13
N ILE A 66 6.40 -11.81 2.72
CA ILE A 66 7.69 -11.50 2.08
C ILE A 66 8.52 -12.78 1.85
N GLU A 67 8.50 -13.72 2.80
CA GLU A 67 9.25 -14.98 2.70
C GLU A 67 8.64 -15.94 1.69
N LYS A 68 7.29 -16.09 1.67
CA LYS A 68 6.61 -17.19 0.98
C LYS A 68 5.91 -16.81 -0.32
N CYS A 69 5.78 -15.53 -0.63
CA CYS A 69 5.12 -15.03 -1.83
C CYS A 69 6.09 -14.30 -2.75
N VAL A 70 5.70 -14.11 -4.01
CA VAL A 70 6.41 -13.16 -4.88
C VAL A 70 5.86 -11.77 -4.63
N VAL A 71 6.71 -10.90 -4.12
CA VAL A 71 6.33 -9.54 -3.72
C VAL A 71 7.12 -8.50 -4.51
N GLY A 72 6.42 -7.48 -4.97
CA GLY A 72 6.98 -6.24 -5.48
C GLY A 72 6.44 -5.05 -4.70
N ILE A 73 7.31 -4.10 -4.38
CA ILE A 73 6.94 -2.86 -3.66
C ILE A 73 7.34 -1.67 -4.51
N GLY A 74 6.40 -0.77 -4.77
CA GLY A 74 6.60 0.49 -5.48
C GLY A 74 6.29 1.67 -4.56
N ILE A 75 7.06 2.73 -4.71
CA ILE A 75 6.98 3.93 -3.87
C ILE A 75 6.93 5.15 -4.79
N ALA A 76 6.06 6.10 -4.47
CA ALA A 76 6.13 7.46 -5.00
C ALA A 76 6.24 8.41 -3.80
N ASP A 77 7.28 9.23 -3.79
CA ASP A 77 7.57 10.14 -2.69
C ASP A 77 6.67 11.39 -2.72
N GLU A 78 6.83 12.24 -1.74
CA GLU A 78 6.08 13.49 -1.59
C GLU A 78 6.30 14.46 -2.75
N LYS A 79 7.47 14.45 -3.38
CA LYS A 79 7.78 15.30 -4.53
C LYS A 79 7.03 14.83 -5.78
N GLU A 80 7.09 13.53 -6.06
CA GLU A 80 6.34 12.92 -7.17
C GLU A 80 4.83 13.12 -6.98
N ILE A 81 4.32 13.01 -5.73
CA ILE A 81 2.91 13.30 -5.41
C ILE A 81 2.54 14.75 -5.74
N ASP A 82 3.40 15.70 -5.39
CA ASP A 82 3.17 17.12 -5.66
C ASP A 82 3.24 17.46 -7.15
N GLU A 83 4.11 16.76 -7.93
CA GLU A 83 4.29 16.98 -9.37
C GLU A 83 3.13 16.42 -10.20
N ILE A 84 2.72 15.17 -9.96
CA ILE A 84 1.77 14.47 -10.84
C ILE A 84 0.42 14.17 -10.18
N ASN A 85 0.17 14.67 -9.00
CA ASN A 85 -0.94 14.43 -8.07
C ASN A 85 -0.99 13.01 -7.49
N ILE A 86 -1.75 12.85 -6.39
CA ILE A 86 -1.81 11.60 -5.63
C ILE A 86 -2.36 10.42 -6.44
N LEU A 87 -3.30 10.63 -7.35
CA LEU A 87 -3.88 9.54 -8.14
C LEU A 87 -2.84 8.98 -9.12
N ASN A 88 -2.18 9.84 -9.87
CA ASN A 88 -1.15 9.42 -10.82
C ASN A 88 0.10 8.87 -10.11
N ALA A 89 0.50 9.45 -8.98
CA ALA A 89 1.57 8.92 -8.12
C ALA A 89 1.25 7.52 -7.58
N THR A 90 -0.01 7.26 -7.19
CA THR A 90 -0.48 5.93 -6.81
C THR A 90 -0.32 4.94 -7.96
N PHE A 91 -0.78 5.27 -9.17
CA PHE A 91 -0.62 4.40 -10.32
C PHE A 91 0.86 4.17 -10.70
N SER A 92 1.70 5.19 -10.56
CA SER A 92 3.15 5.08 -10.75
C SER A 92 3.77 4.08 -9.77
N ALA A 93 3.42 4.18 -8.47
CA ALA A 93 3.84 3.22 -7.45
C ALA A 93 3.35 1.80 -7.76
N MET A 94 2.08 1.63 -8.19
CA MET A 94 1.53 0.32 -8.56
C MET A 94 2.27 -0.29 -9.75
N ARG A 95 2.57 0.48 -10.80
CA ARG A 95 3.34 0.00 -11.95
C ARG A 95 4.75 -0.46 -11.55
N ARG A 96 5.42 0.28 -10.64
CA ARG A 96 6.73 -0.12 -10.08
C ARG A 96 6.64 -1.42 -9.30
N ALA A 97 5.58 -1.61 -8.50
CA ALA A 97 5.36 -2.83 -7.75
C ALA A 97 5.15 -4.04 -8.69
N ILE A 98 4.27 -3.91 -9.67
CA ILE A 98 3.97 -4.95 -10.65
C ILE A 98 5.23 -5.32 -11.47
N LYS A 99 6.00 -4.31 -11.90
CA LYS A 99 7.26 -4.53 -12.63
C LYS A 99 8.21 -5.44 -11.85
N LYS A 100 8.37 -5.22 -10.54
CA LYS A 100 9.23 -6.05 -9.68
C LYS A 100 8.73 -7.49 -9.53
N VAL A 101 7.42 -7.74 -9.59
CA VAL A 101 6.89 -9.10 -9.65
C VAL A 101 7.19 -9.73 -11.01
N ASN A 102 6.96 -9.00 -12.09
CA ASN A 102 7.17 -9.48 -13.46
C ASN A 102 8.65 -9.79 -13.78
N GLU A 103 9.58 -9.11 -13.11
CA GLU A 103 11.02 -9.41 -13.19
C GLU A 103 11.40 -10.76 -12.55
N LYS A 104 10.56 -11.28 -11.65
CA LYS A 104 10.79 -12.52 -10.92
C LYS A 104 10.05 -13.72 -11.53
N THR A 105 8.83 -13.48 -12.04
CA THR A 105 7.96 -14.54 -12.54
C THR A 105 6.87 -13.99 -13.45
N ALA A 106 6.34 -14.83 -14.35
CA ALA A 106 5.21 -14.51 -15.19
C ALA A 106 3.88 -14.66 -14.44
N PHE A 107 2.89 -13.89 -14.84
CA PHE A 107 1.51 -13.96 -14.36
C PHE A 107 0.52 -13.56 -15.49
N ASP A 108 -0.77 -13.86 -15.31
CA ASP A 108 -1.78 -13.66 -16.35
C ASP A 108 -2.59 -12.37 -16.18
N ILE A 109 -2.90 -11.98 -14.95
CA ILE A 109 -3.79 -10.86 -14.65
C ILE A 109 -3.43 -10.17 -13.34
N VAL A 110 -3.62 -8.85 -13.32
CA VAL A 110 -3.51 -8.02 -12.12
C VAL A 110 -4.91 -7.71 -11.58
N LEU A 111 -5.16 -7.99 -10.30
CA LEU A 111 -6.34 -7.56 -9.57
C LEU A 111 -5.97 -6.34 -8.72
N VAL A 112 -6.66 -5.22 -8.95
CA VAL A 112 -6.36 -3.93 -8.31
C VAL A 112 -7.46 -3.59 -7.31
N ASP A 113 -7.10 -3.24 -6.07
CA ASP A 113 -8.11 -2.72 -5.13
C ASP A 113 -8.71 -1.40 -5.62
N GLY A 114 -10.03 -1.28 -5.45
CA GLY A 114 -10.76 -0.07 -5.79
C GLY A 114 -11.56 -0.16 -7.08
N ASN A 115 -11.90 1.01 -7.64
CA ASN A 115 -12.80 1.15 -8.79
C ASN A 115 -12.09 1.61 -10.08
N HIS A 116 -10.77 1.74 -10.06
CA HIS A 116 -10.00 2.22 -11.19
C HIS A 116 -8.94 1.22 -11.63
N LYS A 117 -8.84 1.02 -12.94
CA LYS A 117 -7.69 0.36 -13.55
C LYS A 117 -6.46 1.26 -13.48
N ILE A 118 -5.30 0.65 -13.39
CA ILE A 118 -4.00 1.37 -13.37
C ILE A 118 -3.79 2.00 -14.74
N ARG A 119 -3.63 3.32 -14.78
CA ARG A 119 -3.31 4.04 -16.01
C ARG A 119 -1.90 3.69 -16.50
N GLU A 120 -1.71 3.71 -17.81
CA GLU A 120 -0.40 3.42 -18.45
C GLU A 120 0.16 2.03 -18.09
N TYR A 121 -0.72 1.08 -17.79
CA TYR A 121 -0.39 -0.33 -17.62
C TYR A 121 -1.10 -1.14 -18.72
N ASN A 122 -0.32 -1.77 -19.60
CA ASN A 122 -0.82 -2.46 -20.79
C ASN A 122 -1.15 -3.95 -20.54
N GLY A 123 -0.83 -4.47 -19.35
CA GLY A 123 -1.17 -5.86 -19.00
C GLY A 123 -2.65 -6.03 -18.71
N LYS A 124 -3.10 -7.30 -18.73
CA LYS A 124 -4.47 -7.64 -18.33
C LYS A 124 -4.69 -7.25 -16.87
N GLN A 125 -5.76 -6.52 -16.59
CA GLN A 125 -6.07 -6.05 -15.25
C GLN A 125 -7.58 -5.92 -15.01
N GLU A 126 -7.98 -6.09 -13.76
CA GLU A 126 -9.35 -5.90 -13.29
C GLU A 126 -9.36 -5.08 -11.98
N ALA A 127 -10.25 -4.11 -11.92
CA ALA A 127 -10.50 -3.33 -10.70
C ALA A 127 -11.54 -4.05 -9.84
N VAL A 128 -11.19 -4.35 -8.59
CA VAL A 128 -12.04 -5.07 -7.65
C VAL A 128 -12.45 -4.15 -6.51
N ILE A 129 -13.70 -3.68 -6.52
CA ILE A 129 -14.24 -2.80 -5.47
C ILE A 129 -14.21 -3.54 -4.13
N LYS A 130 -13.53 -2.93 -3.12
CA LYS A 130 -13.25 -3.54 -1.81
C LYS A 130 -12.48 -4.86 -1.99
N GLY A 131 -11.48 -4.85 -2.83
CA GLY A 131 -10.69 -6.03 -3.18
C GLY A 131 -9.97 -6.60 -1.97
N ASP A 132 -9.50 -5.76 -1.06
CA ASP A 132 -8.88 -6.12 0.21
C ASP A 132 -9.76 -7.03 1.10
N SER A 133 -11.07 -7.00 0.90
CA SER A 133 -12.05 -7.85 1.60
C SER A 133 -12.64 -8.97 0.73
N LYS A 134 -12.16 -9.14 -0.50
CA LYS A 134 -12.67 -10.14 -1.44
C LYS A 134 -11.60 -11.08 -1.97
N SER A 135 -10.41 -10.56 -2.28
CA SER A 135 -9.27 -11.28 -2.86
C SER A 135 -8.17 -11.44 -1.84
N LEU A 136 -7.68 -12.66 -1.68
CA LEU A 136 -6.59 -12.98 -0.77
C LEU A 136 -5.27 -12.31 -1.20
N SER A 137 -5.01 -12.27 -2.49
CA SER A 137 -3.82 -11.63 -3.07
C SER A 137 -3.84 -10.11 -2.87
N ILE A 138 -5.00 -9.45 -3.03
CA ILE A 138 -5.15 -8.02 -2.74
C ILE A 138 -5.01 -7.75 -1.23
N ALA A 139 -5.63 -8.58 -0.38
CA ALA A 139 -5.52 -8.44 1.07
C ALA A 139 -4.07 -8.60 1.56
N ALA A 140 -3.30 -9.53 0.97
CA ALA A 140 -1.87 -9.67 1.24
C ALA A 140 -1.09 -8.43 0.77
N ALA A 141 -1.40 -7.87 -0.40
CA ALA A 141 -0.81 -6.62 -0.90
C ALA A 141 -1.10 -5.43 0.03
N SER A 142 -2.32 -5.33 0.56
CA SER A 142 -2.72 -4.32 1.55
C SER A 142 -1.83 -4.35 2.79
N ILE A 143 -1.57 -5.55 3.35
CA ILE A 143 -0.68 -5.72 4.49
C ILE A 143 0.75 -5.26 4.14
N VAL A 144 1.28 -5.69 3.01
CA VAL A 144 2.64 -5.34 2.59
C VAL A 144 2.78 -3.83 2.38
N ALA A 145 1.85 -3.20 1.68
CA ALA A 145 1.87 -1.76 1.46
C ALA A 145 1.79 -0.98 2.79
N LYS A 146 0.87 -1.39 3.68
CA LYS A 146 0.65 -0.74 4.98
C LYS A 146 1.87 -0.84 5.89
N VAL A 147 2.41 -2.04 6.10
CA VAL A 147 3.56 -2.25 6.98
C VAL A 147 4.80 -1.54 6.43
N THR A 148 5.07 -1.66 5.13
CA THR A 148 6.20 -0.97 4.50
C THR A 148 6.11 0.54 4.73
N ARG A 149 4.94 1.13 4.49
CA ARG A 149 4.75 2.56 4.68
C ARG A 149 4.89 2.98 6.15
N ASP A 150 4.30 2.23 7.08
CA ASP A 150 4.36 2.56 8.50
C ASP A 150 5.80 2.53 9.02
N ARG A 151 6.62 1.55 8.60
CA ARG A 151 8.06 1.48 8.89
C ARG A 151 8.80 2.71 8.35
N MET A 152 8.48 3.16 7.14
CA MET A 152 9.07 4.39 6.56
C MET A 152 8.75 5.62 7.42
N LEU A 153 7.51 5.76 7.91
CA LEU A 153 7.12 6.90 8.75
C LEU A 153 7.81 6.85 10.14
N VAL A 154 8.10 5.66 10.66
CA VAL A 154 8.91 5.50 11.88
C VAL A 154 10.35 5.97 11.63
N GLU A 155 10.96 5.62 10.50
CA GLU A 155 12.30 6.12 10.16
C GLU A 155 12.30 7.64 9.95
N MET A 156 11.31 8.20 9.27
CA MET A 156 11.15 9.65 9.11
C MET A 156 10.98 10.39 10.44
N SER A 157 10.35 9.76 11.44
CA SER A 157 10.20 10.36 12.78
C SER A 157 11.51 10.49 13.55
N LYS A 158 12.52 9.68 13.23
CA LYS A 158 13.85 9.80 13.85
C LYS A 158 14.57 11.06 13.39
N GLU A 159 14.32 11.50 12.17
CA GLU A 159 14.92 12.72 11.61
C GLU A 159 14.13 13.97 12.03
N PHE A 160 12.81 13.88 12.13
CA PHE A 160 11.91 14.98 12.51
C PHE A 160 10.99 14.55 13.66
N PRO A 161 11.55 14.32 14.86
CA PRO A 161 10.78 13.78 16.00
C PRO A 161 9.65 14.70 16.46
N GLU A 162 9.77 16.00 16.22
CA GLU A 162 8.76 16.99 16.61
C GLU A 162 7.40 16.81 15.93
N TYR A 163 7.34 16.16 14.73
CA TYR A 163 6.07 15.95 14.04
C TYR A 163 5.30 14.72 14.53
N GLY A 164 5.95 13.75 15.17
CA GLY A 164 5.29 12.55 15.70
C GLY A 164 4.78 11.59 14.63
N PHE A 165 5.49 11.46 13.51
CA PHE A 165 5.11 10.59 12.37
C PHE A 165 4.93 9.13 12.78
N GLU A 166 5.65 8.65 13.78
CA GLU A 166 5.54 7.30 14.33
C GLU A 166 4.17 7.02 14.94
N LYS A 167 3.46 8.06 15.41
CA LYS A 167 2.12 7.93 16.02
C LYS A 167 1.01 7.97 14.99
N HIS A 168 0.95 9.05 14.23
CA HIS A 168 -0.17 9.31 13.30
C HIS A 168 0.13 8.97 11.85
N LYS A 169 1.32 8.41 11.54
CA LYS A 169 1.71 7.95 10.19
C LYS A 169 1.49 9.01 9.09
N GLY A 170 1.69 10.29 9.44
CA GLY A 170 1.53 11.42 8.52
C GLY A 170 0.10 11.90 8.31
N TYR A 171 -0.90 11.29 8.93
CA TYR A 171 -2.29 11.75 8.82
C TYR A 171 -2.51 13.10 9.52
N GLY A 172 -3.43 13.89 8.98
CA GLY A 172 -3.76 15.24 9.47
C GLY A 172 -4.58 15.23 10.78
N THR A 173 -4.04 14.65 11.83
CA THR A 173 -4.59 14.71 13.19
C THR A 173 -4.54 16.14 13.71
N LYS A 174 -5.29 16.43 14.78
CA LYS A 174 -5.27 17.74 15.43
C LYS A 174 -3.83 18.13 15.80
N LEU A 175 -3.10 17.23 16.48
CA LEU A 175 -1.71 17.46 16.87
C LEU A 175 -0.81 17.75 15.66
N HIS A 176 -0.91 16.98 14.58
CA HIS A 176 -0.09 17.19 13.38
C HIS A 176 -0.33 18.57 12.76
N LYS A 177 -1.60 19.02 12.71
CA LYS A 177 -1.95 20.35 12.20
C LYS A 177 -1.44 21.48 13.10
N GLU A 178 -1.53 21.31 14.42
CA GLU A 178 -0.99 22.29 15.40
C GLU A 178 0.52 22.47 15.22
N ILE A 179 1.25 21.37 15.08
CA ILE A 179 2.71 21.40 14.85
C ILE A 179 3.04 22.05 13.50
N LEU A 180 2.25 21.77 12.44
CA LEU A 180 2.42 22.41 11.14
C LEU A 180 2.21 23.93 11.19
N LEU A 181 1.24 24.40 11.96
CA LEU A 181 0.99 25.83 12.14
C LEU A 181 2.10 26.52 12.95
N GLU A 182 2.68 25.83 13.92
CA GLU A 182 3.77 26.35 14.78
C GLU A 182 5.12 26.33 14.06
N LYS A 183 5.49 25.20 13.43
CA LYS A 183 6.85 24.95 12.92
C LYS A 183 6.98 24.98 11.40
N GLY A 184 5.86 25.05 10.69
CA GLY A 184 5.83 24.91 9.25
C GLY A 184 6.01 23.45 8.79
N PRO A 185 6.08 23.19 7.48
CA PRO A 185 6.26 21.85 6.93
C PRO A 185 7.74 21.47 6.82
N CYS A 186 8.09 20.22 7.14
CA CYS A 186 9.38 19.63 6.80
C CYS A 186 9.37 19.05 5.37
N ARG A 187 10.52 18.54 4.92
CA ARG A 187 10.70 17.99 3.55
C ARG A 187 9.78 16.81 3.19
N TYR A 188 9.25 16.10 4.19
CA TYR A 188 8.35 14.97 3.98
C TYR A 188 6.87 15.35 3.80
N HIS A 189 6.53 16.64 3.93
CA HIS A 189 5.18 17.11 3.73
C HIS A 189 4.86 17.31 2.25
N ARG A 190 3.64 16.94 1.88
CA ARG A 190 3.09 17.13 0.54
C ARG A 190 2.52 18.53 0.43
N LYS A 191 3.24 19.43 -0.23
CA LYS A 191 2.86 20.85 -0.34
C LYS A 191 1.45 21.04 -0.90
N SER A 192 1.10 20.24 -1.92
CA SER A 192 -0.23 20.26 -2.53
C SER A 192 -1.38 19.91 -1.59
N PHE A 193 -1.10 19.26 -0.44
CA PHE A 193 -2.11 18.88 0.55
C PHE A 193 -2.26 19.93 1.67
N LEU A 194 -1.36 20.90 1.76
CA LEU A 194 -1.31 21.85 2.88
C LEU A 194 -2.09 23.13 2.62
N SER A 195 -2.50 23.45 1.40
CA SER A 195 -3.16 24.69 0.99
C SER A 195 -4.45 25.04 1.76
N LYS A 196 -5.01 24.10 2.53
CA LYS A 196 -6.17 24.32 3.39
C LYS A 196 -5.81 24.39 4.89
N ILE A 197 -4.52 24.29 5.21
CA ILE A 197 -4.02 24.26 6.58
C ILE A 197 -3.08 25.43 6.81
N LEU A 198 -2.21 25.70 5.86
CA LEU A 198 -1.30 26.82 5.75
C LEU A 198 -1.75 27.71 4.58
#